data_d2d8567918686629a4b7d84ac8903f62
#
_entry.id   d2d8567918686629a4b7d84ac8903f62
#
_cell.length_a   1.000
_cell.length_b   1.000
_cell.length_c   1.000
_cell.angle_alpha   90.00
_cell.angle_beta   90.00
_cell.angle_gamma   90.00
#
_symmetry.space_group_name_H-M   'P 1'
#
loop_
_entity.id
_entity.type
_entity.pdbx_description
1 polymer ?
#
loop_
_entity_poly.entity_id
_entity_poly.type
_entity_poly.pdbx_seq_one_letter_code
_entity_poly.pdbx_strand_id
1 'polypeptide(L)'
;MAALMILPASMSARKKSSDIKVISYNIRLGVAKDGTNSWEYRYPASAMMIMDQKPDIFGLQEAYDFQVKYLEEYCEGYKSVGVGREDGKHEGEHMSIFYNKKTTKLLKWGTFWLSETPDKPSMGWDAACFRTATWALLKDKASGKKYYYVNTHLDHVGWEARKNGMKLIVDRIDNINPKGLPMIVTGDFNMTYDRPEFDDRKKMMKNAREEAAKTDHHQTFNGWGKANPNSIIDFIFYKGFSSCPVYETITKPYMERKFISDHYPITATLVF
;
A
#
# COMPACT_ATOMS: atom_id res chain seq x y z
N MET A 1 -6.94 -36.28 -45.72
CA MET A 1 -6.78 -36.33 -44.24
C MET A 1 -6.51 -34.93 -43.71
N ALA A 2 -7.49 -34.28 -43.07
CA ALA A 2 -7.32 -32.97 -42.48
C ALA A 2 -6.98 -33.12 -40.99
N ALA A 3 -5.80 -32.68 -40.61
CA ALA A 3 -5.36 -32.68 -39.20
C ALA A 3 -6.02 -31.54 -38.45
N LEU A 4 -6.86 -31.88 -37.50
CA LEU A 4 -7.52 -30.96 -36.58
C LEU A 4 -6.50 -30.51 -35.51
N MET A 5 -5.94 -29.31 -35.63
CA MET A 5 -5.09 -28.72 -34.57
C MET A 5 -5.98 -28.30 -33.41
N ILE A 6 -5.93 -29.03 -32.32
CA ILE A 6 -6.54 -28.65 -31.03
C ILE A 6 -5.56 -27.68 -30.36
N LEU A 7 -5.91 -26.37 -30.33
CA LEU A 7 -5.23 -25.36 -29.52
C LEU A 7 -5.50 -25.66 -28.03
N PRO A 8 -4.46 -25.67 -27.17
CA PRO A 8 -4.69 -25.81 -25.75
C PRO A 8 -5.39 -24.55 -25.22
N ALA A 9 -6.60 -24.72 -24.68
CA ALA A 9 -7.29 -23.70 -23.94
C ALA A 9 -6.43 -23.34 -22.71
N SER A 10 -5.94 -22.10 -22.66
CA SER A 10 -5.30 -21.57 -21.47
C SER A 10 -6.30 -21.57 -20.32
N MET A 11 -6.18 -22.52 -19.40
CA MET A 11 -6.92 -22.51 -18.14
C MET A 11 -6.46 -21.28 -17.35
N SER A 12 -7.20 -20.17 -17.50
CA SER A 12 -7.13 -19.06 -16.56
C SER A 12 -7.45 -19.64 -15.17
N ALA A 13 -6.45 -19.67 -14.29
CA ALA A 13 -6.64 -20.15 -12.93
C ALA A 13 -7.75 -19.33 -12.30
N ARG A 14 -8.90 -19.95 -12.07
CA ARG A 14 -10.06 -19.33 -11.43
C ARG A 14 -9.59 -18.87 -10.04
N LYS A 15 -9.57 -17.56 -9.77
CA LYS A 15 -9.20 -17.00 -8.46
C LYS A 15 -9.93 -17.81 -7.37
N LYS A 16 -9.16 -18.41 -6.44
CA LYS A 16 -9.78 -19.05 -5.26
C LYS A 16 -10.61 -18.00 -4.57
N SER A 17 -11.84 -18.32 -4.23
CA SER A 17 -12.90 -17.40 -3.79
C SER A 17 -12.65 -16.68 -2.45
N SER A 18 -11.42 -16.66 -1.94
CA SER A 18 -11.09 -16.15 -0.60
C SER A 18 -9.75 -15.39 -0.50
N ASP A 19 -9.07 -15.12 -1.61
CA ASP A 19 -7.74 -14.51 -1.60
C ASP A 19 -7.82 -13.02 -1.91
N ILE A 20 -7.12 -12.19 -1.13
CA ILE A 20 -6.97 -10.74 -1.35
C ILE A 20 -5.54 -10.46 -1.77
N LYS A 21 -5.33 -9.94 -2.98
CA LYS A 21 -4.02 -9.44 -3.41
C LYS A 21 -3.89 -7.97 -3.07
N VAL A 22 -2.86 -7.64 -2.31
CA VAL A 22 -2.58 -6.30 -1.76
C VAL A 22 -1.28 -5.77 -2.34
N ILE A 23 -1.22 -4.45 -2.61
CA ILE A 23 0.05 -3.74 -2.90
C ILE A 23 0.19 -2.55 -1.97
N SER A 24 1.41 -2.31 -1.47
CA SER A 24 1.86 -1.02 -0.93
C SER A 24 2.85 -0.40 -1.90
N TYR A 25 2.67 0.88 -2.23
CA TYR A 25 3.48 1.54 -3.23
C TYR A 25 3.75 3.00 -2.88
N ASN A 26 4.95 3.29 -2.35
CA ASN A 26 5.46 4.65 -2.35
C ASN A 26 5.78 5.02 -3.80
N ILE A 27 4.92 5.89 -4.38
CA ILE A 27 4.96 6.24 -5.80
C ILE A 27 6.01 7.32 -6.12
N ARG A 28 6.67 7.85 -5.11
CA ARG A 28 7.54 9.04 -5.14
C ARG A 28 6.78 10.30 -5.56
N LEU A 29 6.92 11.37 -4.78
CA LEU A 29 6.19 12.61 -5.03
C LEU A 29 6.40 13.13 -6.45
N GLY A 30 5.29 13.47 -7.12
CA GLY A 30 5.29 13.82 -8.53
C GLY A 30 5.90 15.17 -8.87
N VAL A 31 6.14 16.00 -7.86
CA VAL A 31 6.79 17.31 -8.01
C VAL A 31 8.31 17.26 -7.80
N ALA A 32 8.87 16.11 -7.46
CA ALA A 32 10.31 15.93 -7.27
C ALA A 32 11.05 16.11 -8.60
N LYS A 33 12.15 16.87 -8.55
CA LYS A 33 13.04 17.08 -9.69
C LYS A 33 14.10 15.98 -9.75
N ASP A 34 13.68 14.77 -10.09
CA ASP A 34 14.52 13.57 -10.12
C ASP A 34 15.16 13.32 -11.52
N GLY A 35 15.22 14.35 -12.39
CA GLY A 35 15.77 14.25 -13.73
C GLY A 35 15.00 13.23 -14.59
N THR A 36 15.72 12.25 -15.17
CA THR A 36 15.07 11.18 -15.98
C THR A 36 14.16 10.26 -15.17
N ASN A 37 14.16 10.37 -13.84
CA ASN A 37 13.27 9.65 -12.94
C ASN A 37 12.09 10.51 -12.44
N SER A 38 11.91 11.74 -12.93
CA SER A 38 10.75 12.57 -12.60
C SER A 38 9.45 11.89 -13.07
N TRP A 39 8.33 12.26 -12.42
CA TRP A 39 7.03 11.63 -12.65
C TRP A 39 6.62 11.57 -14.12
N GLU A 40 6.88 12.62 -14.88
CA GLU A 40 6.60 12.71 -16.31
C GLU A 40 7.19 11.57 -17.16
N TYR A 41 8.24 10.89 -16.67
CA TYR A 41 8.86 9.76 -17.36
C TYR A 41 8.43 8.39 -16.83
N ARG A 42 7.74 8.30 -15.69
CA ARG A 42 7.41 7.02 -15.04
C ARG A 42 5.92 6.76 -14.83
N TYR A 43 5.05 7.75 -15.07
CA TYR A 43 3.62 7.58 -14.84
C TYR A 43 3.01 6.41 -15.65
N PRO A 44 3.37 6.17 -16.96
CA PRO A 44 2.77 5.06 -17.68
C PRO A 44 3.24 3.70 -17.14
N ALA A 45 4.50 3.61 -16.73
CA ALA A 45 5.06 2.38 -16.14
C ALA A 45 4.41 2.06 -14.78
N SER A 46 4.08 3.08 -13.97
CA SER A 46 3.34 2.91 -12.72
C SER A 46 1.93 2.35 -12.96
N ALA A 47 1.19 2.90 -13.92
CA ALA A 47 -0.13 2.37 -14.30
C ALA A 47 -0.04 0.95 -14.87
N MET A 48 0.95 0.69 -15.74
CA MET A 48 1.18 -0.65 -16.30
C MET A 48 1.48 -1.68 -15.19
N MET A 49 2.27 -1.33 -14.20
CA MET A 49 2.54 -2.20 -13.05
C MET A 49 1.25 -2.58 -12.33
N ILE A 50 0.39 -1.60 -11.99
CA ILE A 50 -0.89 -1.87 -11.33
C ILE A 50 -1.78 -2.79 -12.19
N MET A 51 -1.87 -2.52 -13.50
CA MET A 51 -2.71 -3.29 -14.41
C MET A 51 -2.17 -4.70 -14.69
N ASP A 52 -0.84 -4.89 -14.66
CA ASP A 52 -0.20 -6.21 -14.75
C ASP A 52 -0.40 -7.02 -13.45
N GLN A 53 -0.18 -6.41 -12.30
CA GLN A 53 -0.30 -7.04 -10.99
C GLN A 53 -1.74 -7.33 -10.57
N LYS A 54 -2.71 -6.56 -11.03
CA LYS A 54 -4.15 -6.71 -10.78
C LYS A 54 -4.49 -6.89 -9.29
N PRO A 55 -4.02 -6.01 -8.38
CA PRO A 55 -4.37 -6.11 -6.98
C PRO A 55 -5.88 -5.92 -6.74
N ASP A 56 -6.41 -6.50 -5.66
CA ASP A 56 -7.76 -6.20 -5.20
C ASP A 56 -7.82 -4.84 -4.52
N ILE A 57 -6.71 -4.46 -3.88
CA ILE A 57 -6.54 -3.21 -3.16
C ILE A 57 -5.07 -2.80 -3.15
N PHE A 58 -4.80 -1.50 -3.20
CA PHE A 58 -3.46 -0.97 -2.99
C PHE A 58 -3.47 0.39 -2.28
N GLY A 59 -2.42 0.65 -1.52
CA GLY A 59 -2.17 1.93 -0.86
C GLY A 59 -0.99 2.65 -1.52
N LEU A 60 -1.14 3.96 -1.70
CA LEU A 60 -0.10 4.85 -2.19
C LEU A 60 0.46 5.70 -1.06
N GLN A 61 1.76 5.96 -1.09
CA GLN A 61 2.45 6.96 -0.29
C GLN A 61 3.08 7.98 -1.25
N GLU A 62 3.26 9.22 -0.79
CA GLU A 62 3.78 10.37 -1.56
C GLU A 62 2.96 10.79 -2.78
N ALA A 63 1.77 10.26 -2.97
CA ALA A 63 0.95 10.60 -4.14
C ALA A 63 0.34 12.00 -4.01
N TYR A 64 0.60 12.88 -4.95
CA TYR A 64 -0.14 14.12 -5.12
C TYR A 64 -1.48 13.89 -5.84
N ASP A 65 -2.43 14.80 -5.69
CA ASP A 65 -3.77 14.72 -6.29
C ASP A 65 -3.73 14.40 -7.79
N PHE A 66 -2.83 15.02 -8.56
CA PHE A 66 -2.69 14.74 -9.99
C PHE A 66 -2.17 13.33 -10.29
N GLN A 67 -1.35 12.73 -9.41
CA GLN A 67 -0.90 11.34 -9.55
C GLN A 67 -2.04 10.36 -9.25
N VAL A 68 -2.85 10.67 -8.22
CA VAL A 68 -4.05 9.89 -7.87
C VAL A 68 -5.04 9.92 -9.04
N LYS A 69 -5.35 11.10 -9.58
CA LYS A 69 -6.24 11.26 -10.74
C LYS A 69 -5.73 10.52 -11.97
N TYR A 70 -4.43 10.59 -12.24
CA TYR A 70 -3.83 9.83 -13.35
C TYR A 70 -4.07 8.32 -13.20
N LEU A 71 -3.82 7.75 -12.02
CA LEU A 71 -4.05 6.33 -11.81
C LEU A 71 -5.55 5.96 -11.83
N GLU A 72 -6.46 6.86 -11.40
CA GLU A 72 -7.91 6.63 -11.56
C GLU A 72 -8.35 6.58 -13.02
N GLU A 73 -7.72 7.39 -13.87
CA GLU A 73 -8.01 7.45 -15.31
C GLU A 73 -7.44 6.24 -16.05
N TYR A 74 -6.19 5.89 -15.79
CA TYR A 74 -5.47 4.86 -16.57
C TYR A 74 -5.49 3.45 -15.96
N CYS A 75 -5.86 3.30 -14.70
CA CYS A 75 -6.08 1.99 -14.09
C CYS A 75 -7.57 1.62 -14.12
N GLU A 76 -8.05 1.19 -15.28
CA GLU A 76 -9.45 0.85 -15.48
C GLU A 76 -9.97 -0.16 -14.45
N GLY A 77 -11.12 0.13 -13.87
CA GLY A 77 -11.77 -0.71 -12.88
C GLY A 77 -11.43 -0.37 -11.43
N TYR A 78 -10.45 0.51 -11.19
CA TYR A 78 -10.12 0.99 -9.86
C TYR A 78 -10.83 2.29 -9.49
N LYS A 79 -10.97 2.54 -8.21
CA LYS A 79 -11.39 3.80 -7.60
C LYS A 79 -10.57 4.03 -6.33
N SER A 80 -10.36 5.30 -5.98
CA SER A 80 -9.62 5.69 -4.80
C SER A 80 -10.48 6.34 -3.71
N VAL A 81 -9.94 6.36 -2.50
CA VAL A 81 -10.37 7.19 -1.37
C VAL A 81 -9.13 7.72 -0.64
N GLY A 82 -9.26 8.86 -0.02
CA GLY A 82 -8.19 9.56 0.68
C GLY A 82 -8.28 11.06 0.42
N VAL A 83 -7.52 11.84 1.17
CA VAL A 83 -7.47 13.30 1.06
C VAL A 83 -6.03 13.78 1.14
N GLY A 84 -5.77 14.99 0.66
CA GLY A 84 -4.50 15.67 0.82
C GLY A 84 -4.21 15.99 2.27
N ARG A 85 -2.97 15.76 2.70
CA ARG A 85 -2.57 15.87 4.10
C ARG A 85 -2.55 17.30 4.62
N GLU A 86 -2.46 18.33 3.75
CA GLU A 86 -2.29 19.72 4.15
C GLU A 86 -3.62 20.42 4.40
N ASP A 87 -4.65 20.12 3.62
CA ASP A 87 -5.96 20.78 3.71
C ASP A 87 -7.14 19.83 4.01
N GLY A 88 -6.88 18.53 4.03
CA GLY A 88 -7.93 17.52 4.16
C GLY A 88 -8.81 17.39 2.91
N LYS A 89 -8.33 17.85 1.76
CA LYS A 89 -9.03 17.79 0.46
C LYS A 89 -8.07 17.38 -0.66
N HIS A 90 -7.31 18.31 -1.23
CA HIS A 90 -6.49 18.13 -2.42
C HIS A 90 -5.01 18.50 -2.24
N GLU A 91 -4.66 19.29 -1.22
CA GLU A 91 -3.31 19.81 -1.04
C GLU A 91 -2.39 18.83 -0.31
N GLY A 92 -1.15 18.75 -0.80
CA GLY A 92 -0.11 17.87 -0.28
C GLY A 92 -0.24 16.43 -0.74
N GLU A 93 0.47 15.55 -0.07
CA GLU A 93 0.48 14.13 -0.37
C GLU A 93 -0.78 13.44 0.16
N HIS A 94 -1.26 12.45 -0.60
CA HIS A 94 -2.40 11.59 -0.26
C HIS A 94 -1.91 10.21 0.17
N MET A 95 -2.43 9.71 1.27
CA MET A 95 -2.33 8.29 1.64
C MET A 95 -3.50 7.53 1.01
N SER A 96 -3.63 7.61 -0.31
CA SER A 96 -4.78 7.07 -1.03
C SER A 96 -4.84 5.56 -0.96
N ILE A 97 -6.07 5.05 -0.87
CA ILE A 97 -6.42 3.63 -0.95
C ILE A 97 -7.20 3.41 -2.23
N PHE A 98 -6.66 2.60 -3.14
CA PHE A 98 -7.33 2.18 -4.36
C PHE A 98 -7.92 0.79 -4.19
N TYR A 99 -9.11 0.56 -4.72
CA TYR A 99 -9.78 -0.73 -4.71
C TYR A 99 -10.33 -1.11 -6.08
N ASN A 100 -10.23 -2.38 -6.44
CA ASN A 100 -10.79 -2.90 -7.67
C ASN A 100 -12.30 -3.06 -7.53
N LYS A 101 -13.08 -2.27 -8.27
CA LYS A 101 -14.55 -2.30 -8.25
C LYS A 101 -15.16 -3.65 -8.65
N LYS A 102 -14.43 -4.50 -9.38
CA LYS A 102 -14.93 -5.82 -9.79
C LYS A 102 -14.89 -6.81 -8.62
N THR A 103 -13.86 -6.74 -7.77
CA THR A 103 -13.64 -7.72 -6.69
C THR A 103 -13.98 -7.18 -5.31
N THR A 104 -13.93 -5.88 -5.11
CA THR A 104 -14.04 -5.23 -3.80
C THR A 104 -15.14 -4.17 -3.79
N LYS A 105 -15.90 -4.10 -2.69
CA LYS A 105 -16.89 -3.05 -2.42
C LYS A 105 -16.44 -2.20 -1.24
N LEU A 106 -16.32 -0.89 -1.45
CA LEU A 106 -16.12 0.08 -0.37
C LEU A 106 -17.41 0.25 0.44
N LEU A 107 -17.30 0.19 1.77
CA LEU A 107 -18.43 0.37 2.69
C LEU A 107 -18.32 1.67 3.48
N LYS A 108 -17.09 2.00 3.97
CA LYS A 108 -16.81 3.19 4.76
C LYS A 108 -15.32 3.52 4.65
N TRP A 109 -14.97 4.78 4.80
CA TRP A 109 -13.57 5.21 4.85
C TRP A 109 -13.42 6.51 5.64
N GLY A 110 -12.19 6.86 5.97
CA GLY A 110 -11.82 8.12 6.58
C GLY A 110 -10.30 8.30 6.62
N THR A 111 -9.86 9.52 6.89
CA THR A 111 -8.46 9.87 7.10
C THR A 111 -8.32 10.57 8.45
N PHE A 112 -7.22 10.35 9.15
CA PHE A 112 -6.84 11.09 10.34
C PHE A 112 -5.36 11.45 10.30
N TRP A 113 -5.02 12.55 10.99
CA TRP A 113 -3.66 13.06 11.08
C TRP A 113 -2.89 12.36 12.20
N LEU A 114 -1.62 12.09 11.96
CA LEU A 114 -0.72 11.54 12.98
C LEU A 114 -0.17 12.69 13.83
N SER A 115 -1.00 13.15 14.75
CA SER A 115 -0.73 14.29 15.62
C SER A 115 -1.58 14.22 16.89
N GLU A 116 -1.35 15.15 17.81
CA GLU A 116 -2.14 15.31 19.03
C GLU A 116 -3.58 15.79 18.73
N THR A 117 -3.85 16.27 17.51
CA THR A 117 -5.18 16.69 17.06
C THR A 117 -5.58 15.96 15.76
N PRO A 118 -5.85 14.65 15.83
CA PRO A 118 -5.92 13.78 14.65
C PRO A 118 -7.14 14.00 13.74
N ASP A 119 -8.13 14.78 14.17
CA ASP A 119 -9.38 14.96 13.43
C ASP A 119 -9.36 16.20 12.49
N LYS A 120 -8.22 16.89 12.39
CA LYS A 120 -8.00 18.03 11.48
C LYS A 120 -6.56 18.07 10.98
N PRO A 121 -6.30 18.76 9.85
CA PRO A 121 -4.94 18.97 9.37
C PRO A 121 -4.05 19.56 10.46
N SER A 122 -3.01 18.81 10.82
CA SER A 122 -2.08 19.18 11.88
C SER A 122 -0.78 18.40 11.79
N MET A 123 0.30 19.00 12.23
CA MET A 123 1.61 18.38 12.36
C MET A 123 1.80 17.92 13.80
N GLY A 124 2.23 16.68 14.00
CA GLY A 124 2.34 16.09 15.33
C GLY A 124 3.78 15.97 15.81
N TRP A 125 3.99 16.18 17.11
CA TRP A 125 5.25 15.98 17.82
C TRP A 125 6.43 16.70 17.13
N ASP A 126 7.50 15.95 16.82
CA ASP A 126 8.71 16.43 16.14
C ASP A 126 8.68 16.15 14.62
N ALA A 127 7.51 15.94 14.02
CA ALA A 127 7.37 15.63 12.59
C ALA A 127 7.89 16.77 11.71
N ALA A 128 8.56 16.40 10.61
CA ALA A 128 9.03 17.37 9.60
C ALA A 128 7.91 17.86 8.66
N CYS A 129 6.80 17.12 8.58
CA CYS A 129 5.65 17.44 7.74
C CYS A 129 4.36 16.78 8.29
N PHE A 130 3.22 17.17 7.74
CA PHE A 130 1.95 16.49 8.08
C PHE A 130 1.99 15.01 7.68
N ARG A 131 1.55 14.13 8.57
CA ARG A 131 1.43 12.71 8.33
C ARG A 131 0.01 12.25 8.60
N THR A 132 -0.47 11.34 7.77
CA THR A 132 -1.85 10.84 7.86
C THR A 132 -1.90 9.32 7.77
N ALA A 133 -3.00 8.77 8.25
CA ALA A 133 -3.43 7.41 7.95
C ALA A 133 -4.84 7.43 7.37
N THR A 134 -5.00 6.83 6.20
CA THR A 134 -6.31 6.62 5.58
C THR A 134 -6.75 5.19 5.83
N TRP A 135 -8.00 4.98 6.19
CA TRP A 135 -8.59 3.65 6.42
C TRP A 135 -9.84 3.44 5.59
N ALA A 136 -10.10 2.20 5.25
CA ALA A 136 -11.31 1.78 4.54
C ALA A 136 -11.86 0.48 5.12
N LEU A 137 -13.19 0.41 5.32
CA LEU A 137 -13.93 -0.83 5.51
C LEU A 137 -14.39 -1.33 4.16
N LEU A 138 -13.95 -2.51 3.82
CA LEU A 138 -14.14 -3.12 2.52
C LEU A 138 -14.88 -4.46 2.65
N LYS A 139 -15.53 -4.88 1.55
CA LYS A 139 -16.12 -6.20 1.42
C LYS A 139 -15.57 -6.88 0.19
N ASP A 140 -14.97 -8.05 0.36
CA ASP A 140 -14.67 -8.94 -0.77
C ASP A 140 -15.98 -9.45 -1.36
N LYS A 141 -16.16 -9.25 -2.66
CA LYS A 141 -17.43 -9.62 -3.34
C LYS A 141 -17.59 -11.13 -3.53
N ALA A 142 -16.47 -11.84 -3.64
CA ALA A 142 -16.50 -13.29 -3.87
C ALA A 142 -16.91 -14.06 -2.61
N SER A 143 -16.25 -13.75 -1.47
CA SER A 143 -16.53 -14.44 -0.19
C SER A 143 -17.61 -13.76 0.66
N GLY A 144 -17.91 -12.49 0.38
CA GLY A 144 -18.80 -11.67 1.21
C GLY A 144 -18.16 -11.19 2.51
N LYS A 145 -16.91 -11.58 2.81
CA LYS A 145 -16.20 -11.21 4.04
C LYS A 145 -15.85 -9.73 4.04
N LYS A 146 -15.89 -9.11 5.23
CA LYS A 146 -15.51 -7.71 5.45
C LYS A 146 -14.15 -7.66 6.10
N TYR A 147 -13.36 -6.64 5.76
CA TYR A 147 -12.04 -6.40 6.33
C TYR A 147 -11.73 -4.91 6.30
N TYR A 148 -10.81 -4.49 7.18
CA TYR A 148 -10.26 -3.14 7.17
C TYR A 148 -8.93 -3.10 6.43
N TYR A 149 -8.70 -1.99 5.77
CA TYR A 149 -7.42 -1.64 5.17
C TYR A 149 -7.00 -0.27 5.67
N VAL A 150 -5.75 -0.13 6.08
CA VAL A 150 -5.16 1.13 6.54
C VAL A 150 -3.89 1.38 5.74
N ASN A 151 -3.70 2.61 5.26
CA ASN A 151 -2.52 3.04 4.54
C ASN A 151 -1.92 4.27 5.22
N THR A 152 -0.59 4.30 5.40
CA THR A 152 0.10 5.36 6.09
C THR A 152 1.48 5.62 5.51
N HIS A 153 2.07 6.78 5.86
CA HIS A 153 3.46 7.13 5.63
C HIS A 153 3.98 7.85 6.88
N LEU A 154 4.86 7.20 7.65
CA LEU A 154 5.39 7.76 8.88
C LEU A 154 6.44 8.82 8.61
N ASP A 155 6.76 9.63 9.60
CA ASP A 155 7.71 10.73 9.44
C ASP A 155 9.14 10.23 9.20
N HIS A 156 9.87 10.89 8.30
CA HIS A 156 11.22 10.50 7.91
C HIS A 156 12.32 11.08 8.82
N VAL A 157 11.97 12.10 9.64
CA VAL A 157 12.91 12.77 10.56
C VAL A 157 12.54 12.51 12.01
N GLY A 158 11.31 12.84 12.42
CA GLY A 158 10.86 12.85 13.80
C GLY A 158 10.77 11.45 14.40
N TRP A 159 11.57 11.19 15.45
CA TRP A 159 11.52 9.91 16.16
C TRP A 159 10.24 9.78 16.99
N GLU A 160 9.89 10.84 17.74
CA GLU A 160 8.65 10.87 18.54
C GLU A 160 7.42 10.80 17.63
N ALA A 161 7.46 11.46 16.47
CA ALA A 161 6.37 11.40 15.49
C ALA A 161 6.16 9.97 14.96
N ARG A 162 7.22 9.19 14.67
CA ARG A 162 7.08 7.78 14.28
C ARG A 162 6.49 6.93 15.39
N LYS A 163 7.06 7.02 16.60
CA LYS A 163 6.63 6.25 17.77
C LYS A 163 5.18 6.52 18.12
N ASN A 164 4.84 7.80 18.30
CA ASN A 164 3.48 8.21 18.70
C ASN A 164 2.48 8.05 17.56
N GLY A 165 2.90 8.29 16.30
CA GLY A 165 2.09 8.01 15.12
C GLY A 165 1.71 6.53 15.01
N MET A 166 2.65 5.63 15.24
CA MET A 166 2.38 4.18 15.31
C MET A 166 1.39 3.84 16.42
N LYS A 167 1.59 4.39 17.63
CA LYS A 167 0.67 4.19 18.75
C LYS A 167 -0.73 4.70 18.41
N LEU A 168 -0.84 5.90 17.86
CA LEU A 168 -2.12 6.51 17.48
C LEU A 168 -2.86 5.65 16.42
N ILE A 169 -2.14 5.10 15.43
CA ILE A 169 -2.73 4.18 14.45
C ILE A 169 -3.33 2.96 15.17
N VAL A 170 -2.63 2.36 16.13
CA VAL A 170 -3.13 1.22 16.90
C VAL A 170 -4.40 1.60 17.66
N ASP A 171 -4.35 2.68 18.45
CA ASP A 171 -5.47 3.14 19.27
C ASP A 171 -6.70 3.49 18.43
N ARG A 172 -6.50 4.16 17.29
CA ARG A 172 -7.59 4.49 16.36
C ARG A 172 -8.18 3.25 15.69
N ILE A 173 -7.34 2.30 15.28
CA ILE A 173 -7.75 1.04 14.66
C ILE A 173 -8.69 0.25 15.59
N ASP A 174 -8.39 0.15 16.86
CA ASP A 174 -9.23 -0.56 17.83
C ASP A 174 -10.60 0.10 17.96
N ASN A 175 -10.66 1.42 17.89
CA ASN A 175 -11.91 2.18 17.92
C ASN A 175 -12.74 2.04 16.63
N ILE A 176 -12.10 2.06 15.45
CA ILE A 176 -12.81 1.93 14.16
C ILE A 176 -13.18 0.49 13.83
N ASN A 177 -12.50 -0.50 14.43
CA ASN A 177 -12.74 -1.93 14.24
C ASN A 177 -13.14 -2.66 15.54
N PRO A 178 -14.19 -2.22 16.24
CA PRO A 178 -14.57 -2.79 17.54
C PRO A 178 -15.01 -4.26 17.46
N LYS A 179 -15.30 -4.76 16.27
CA LYS A 179 -15.68 -6.17 16.02
C LYS A 179 -14.49 -7.07 15.72
N GLY A 180 -13.26 -6.55 15.72
CA GLY A 180 -12.08 -7.33 15.43
C GLY A 180 -12.07 -7.99 14.03
N LEU A 181 -12.68 -7.36 13.02
CA LEU A 181 -12.66 -7.87 11.65
C LEU A 181 -11.21 -7.98 11.14
N PRO A 182 -10.94 -8.87 10.18
CA PRO A 182 -9.64 -8.95 9.52
C PRO A 182 -9.14 -7.58 9.08
N MET A 183 -7.84 -7.34 9.18
CA MET A 183 -7.24 -6.05 8.92
C MET A 183 -5.90 -6.18 8.22
N ILE A 184 -5.62 -5.21 7.35
CA ILE A 184 -4.37 -5.03 6.63
C ILE A 184 -3.88 -3.61 6.91
N VAL A 185 -2.60 -3.44 7.20
CA VAL A 185 -1.94 -2.13 7.33
C VAL A 185 -0.75 -2.09 6.39
N THR A 186 -0.72 -1.12 5.50
CA THR A 186 0.38 -0.89 4.56
C THR A 186 0.99 0.48 4.75
N GLY A 187 2.20 0.65 4.31
CA GLY A 187 2.84 1.97 4.31
C GLY A 187 4.34 1.93 4.13
N ASP A 188 4.87 3.14 3.96
CA ASP A 188 6.26 3.48 4.20
C ASP A 188 6.41 3.92 5.66
N PHE A 189 7.15 3.15 6.43
CA PHE A 189 7.31 3.40 7.87
C PHE A 189 8.57 4.21 8.18
N ASN A 190 9.40 4.49 7.18
CA ASN A 190 10.67 5.23 7.33
C ASN A 190 11.59 4.66 8.43
N MET A 191 11.48 3.38 8.71
CA MET A 191 12.32 2.66 9.67
C MET A 191 12.32 1.16 9.36
N THR A 192 13.39 0.49 9.71
CA THR A 192 13.55 -0.97 9.57
C THR A 192 12.80 -1.72 10.68
N TYR A 193 12.44 -2.99 10.42
CA TYR A 193 11.56 -3.77 11.29
C TYR A 193 12.18 -4.16 12.66
N ASP A 194 13.49 -4.07 12.79
CA ASP A 194 14.23 -4.27 14.04
C ASP A 194 14.08 -3.14 15.06
N ARG A 195 13.52 -2.01 14.65
CA ARG A 195 13.33 -0.83 15.50
C ARG A 195 12.29 -1.09 16.60
N PRO A 196 12.55 -0.60 17.85
CA PRO A 196 11.66 -0.82 19.00
C PRO A 196 10.26 -0.21 18.82
N GLU A 197 10.09 0.77 17.94
CA GLU A 197 8.79 1.36 17.62
C GLU A 197 7.81 0.32 17.04
N PHE A 198 8.31 -0.80 16.51
CA PHE A 198 7.48 -1.90 16.03
C PHE A 198 7.09 -2.94 17.10
N ASP A 199 7.62 -2.88 18.33
CA ASP A 199 7.44 -3.96 19.30
C ASP A 199 5.98 -4.22 19.67
N ASP A 200 5.17 -3.19 19.83
CA ASP A 200 3.73 -3.37 20.07
C ASP A 200 3.00 -3.86 18.80
N ARG A 201 3.44 -3.44 17.61
CA ARG A 201 2.90 -3.92 16.35
C ARG A 201 3.19 -5.40 16.11
N LYS A 202 4.39 -5.86 16.41
CA LYS A 202 4.79 -7.27 16.32
C LYS A 202 3.89 -8.18 17.15
N LYS A 203 3.39 -7.68 18.28
CA LYS A 203 2.44 -8.42 19.13
C LYS A 203 1.02 -8.50 18.56
N MET A 204 0.63 -7.54 17.73
CA MET A 204 -0.75 -7.37 17.27
C MET A 204 -1.02 -7.87 15.86
N MET A 205 -0.04 -7.78 14.99
CA MET A 205 -0.17 -8.08 13.56
C MET A 205 1.06 -8.84 13.05
N LYS A 206 0.82 -9.72 12.10
CA LYS A 206 1.85 -10.46 11.37
C LYS A 206 2.44 -9.58 10.27
N ASN A 207 3.75 -9.69 10.03
CA ASN A 207 4.42 -9.10 8.89
C ASN A 207 4.32 -10.07 7.70
N ALA A 208 3.72 -9.63 6.59
CA ALA A 208 3.53 -10.50 5.43
C ALA A 208 4.86 -11.04 4.87
N ARG A 209 5.93 -10.25 4.92
CA ARG A 209 7.27 -10.68 4.47
C ARG A 209 7.83 -11.84 5.32
N GLU A 210 7.62 -11.80 6.62
CA GLU A 210 8.13 -12.81 7.57
C GLU A 210 7.29 -14.09 7.56
N GLU A 211 5.97 -13.94 7.35
CA GLU A 211 4.98 -15.00 7.49
C GLU A 211 4.63 -15.71 6.17
N ALA A 212 5.03 -15.15 5.03
CA ALA A 212 4.69 -15.73 3.75
C ALA A 212 5.38 -17.05 3.50
N ALA A 213 4.61 -18.04 2.97
CA ALA A 213 5.18 -19.33 2.58
C ALA A 213 6.22 -19.20 1.45
N LYS A 214 6.03 -18.20 0.57
CA LYS A 214 7.01 -17.77 -0.44
C LYS A 214 7.28 -16.29 -0.24
N THR A 215 8.53 -15.92 0.02
CA THR A 215 8.97 -14.54 0.26
C THR A 215 10.29 -14.24 -0.44
N ASP A 216 10.67 -12.98 -0.48
CA ASP A 216 11.98 -12.50 -0.92
C ASP A 216 12.63 -11.58 0.13
N HIS A 217 13.89 -11.22 -0.10
CA HIS A 217 14.70 -10.38 0.79
C HIS A 217 15.22 -9.10 0.12
N HIS A 218 14.58 -8.65 -0.97
CA HIS A 218 14.95 -7.39 -1.62
C HIS A 218 14.68 -6.20 -0.71
N GLN A 219 15.54 -5.16 -0.82
CA GLN A 219 15.25 -3.85 -0.22
C GLN A 219 13.96 -3.29 -0.82
N THR A 220 13.22 -2.52 -0.03
CA THR A 220 12.02 -1.83 -0.53
C THR A 220 12.34 -0.41 -1.00
N PHE A 221 13.19 0.32 -0.29
CA PHE A 221 13.77 1.59 -0.78
C PHE A 221 14.99 1.31 -1.64
N ASN A 222 14.93 1.68 -2.92
CA ASN A 222 16.02 1.46 -3.88
C ASN A 222 16.85 2.73 -4.14
N GLY A 223 16.33 3.93 -3.85
CA GLY A 223 17.02 5.21 -4.03
C GLY A 223 17.56 5.39 -5.45
N TRP A 224 16.78 5.00 -6.46
CA TRP A 224 17.22 4.96 -7.87
C TRP A 224 18.46 4.08 -8.09
N GLY A 225 18.55 2.98 -7.36
CA GLY A 225 19.64 2.02 -7.40
C GLY A 225 20.87 2.38 -6.56
N LYS A 226 20.76 3.38 -5.68
CA LYS A 226 21.86 3.86 -4.81
C LYS A 226 21.65 3.54 -3.33
N ALA A 227 20.47 3.03 -2.95
CA ALA A 227 20.16 2.73 -1.56
C ALA A 227 20.94 1.51 -1.03
N ASN A 228 21.06 1.44 0.31
CA ASN A 228 21.59 0.28 0.99
C ASN A 228 20.68 -0.94 0.76
N PRO A 229 21.23 -2.14 0.43
CA PRO A 229 20.46 -3.37 0.26
C PRO A 229 19.58 -3.76 1.45
N ASN A 230 19.86 -3.25 2.65
CA ASN A 230 19.07 -3.52 3.86
C ASN A 230 17.97 -2.48 4.12
N SER A 231 17.74 -1.55 3.18
CA SER A 231 16.70 -0.51 3.31
C SER A 231 15.30 -1.09 3.07
N ILE A 232 14.82 -1.85 4.05
CA ILE A 232 13.49 -2.44 4.09
C ILE A 232 12.65 -1.58 5.03
N ILE A 233 11.88 -0.66 4.50
CA ILE A 233 11.10 0.35 5.23
C ILE A 233 9.63 0.40 4.86
N ASP A 234 9.23 -0.34 3.81
CA ASP A 234 7.83 -0.52 3.40
C ASP A 234 7.33 -1.88 3.88
N PHE A 235 6.13 -1.93 4.45
CA PHE A 235 5.58 -3.15 5.02
C PHE A 235 4.10 -3.35 4.69
N ILE A 236 3.70 -4.64 4.70
CA ILE A 236 2.32 -5.11 4.70
C ILE A 236 2.14 -5.93 5.98
N PHE A 237 1.39 -5.37 6.94
CA PHE A 237 0.97 -6.07 8.14
C PHE A 237 -0.45 -6.57 8.01
N TYR A 238 -0.77 -7.71 8.64
CA TYR A 238 -2.12 -8.25 8.62
C TYR A 238 -2.50 -8.99 9.91
N LYS A 239 -3.79 -9.04 10.21
CA LYS A 239 -4.38 -9.86 11.26
C LYS A 239 -5.74 -10.39 10.83
N GLY A 240 -6.18 -11.54 11.37
CA GLY A 240 -7.49 -12.13 11.09
C GLY A 240 -7.61 -12.80 9.72
N PHE A 241 -6.50 -12.96 8.99
CA PHE A 241 -6.37 -13.82 7.82
C PHE A 241 -5.70 -15.13 8.22
N SER A 242 -6.08 -16.23 7.56
CA SER A 242 -5.58 -17.58 7.89
C SER A 242 -4.13 -17.78 7.47
N SER A 243 -3.72 -17.22 6.31
CA SER A 243 -2.35 -17.36 5.79
C SER A 243 -1.97 -16.24 4.82
N CYS A 244 -0.64 -16.16 4.58
CA CYS A 244 -0.03 -15.36 3.53
C CYS A 244 0.77 -16.30 2.62
N PRO A 245 0.22 -16.83 1.52
CA PRO A 245 0.96 -17.74 0.65
C PRO A 245 2.14 -17.09 -0.06
N VAL A 246 2.04 -15.82 -0.44
CA VAL A 246 3.07 -15.12 -1.22
C VAL A 246 3.25 -13.69 -0.73
N TYR A 247 4.51 -13.30 -0.56
CA TYR A 247 4.97 -11.92 -0.52
C TYR A 247 6.02 -11.73 -1.63
N GLU A 248 6.05 -10.57 -2.26
CA GLU A 248 7.01 -10.25 -3.32
C GLU A 248 7.32 -8.75 -3.34
N THR A 249 8.61 -8.43 -3.48
CA THR A 249 9.08 -7.09 -3.85
C THR A 249 9.10 -6.99 -5.36
N ILE A 250 8.30 -6.10 -5.95
CA ILE A 250 8.13 -5.99 -7.40
C ILE A 250 9.33 -5.25 -8.00
N THR A 251 10.36 -6.00 -8.38
CA THR A 251 11.60 -5.47 -8.97
C THR A 251 11.62 -5.54 -10.50
N LYS A 252 10.59 -6.16 -11.11
CA LYS A 252 10.43 -6.27 -12.55
C LYS A 252 10.40 -4.88 -13.20
N PRO A 253 11.15 -4.64 -14.28
CA PRO A 253 11.06 -3.39 -15.03
C PRO A 253 9.71 -3.31 -15.79
N TYR A 254 9.20 -2.09 -15.94
CA TYR A 254 8.02 -1.79 -16.72
C TYR A 254 8.33 -0.70 -17.76
N MET A 255 7.92 -0.90 -19.01
CA MET A 255 8.22 0.01 -20.13
C MET A 255 9.72 0.37 -20.20
N GLU A 256 10.57 -0.65 -20.09
CA GLU A 256 12.05 -0.53 -20.10
C GLU A 256 12.64 0.28 -18.94
N ARG A 257 11.79 0.74 -17.99
CA ARG A 257 12.26 1.43 -16.80
C ARG A 257 12.61 0.46 -15.71
N LYS A 258 13.89 0.46 -15.33
CA LYS A 258 14.39 -0.33 -14.19
C LYS A 258 13.71 0.06 -12.89
N PHE A 259 13.44 1.35 -12.70
CA PHE A 259 12.79 1.90 -11.51
C PHE A 259 11.55 2.72 -11.91
N ILE A 260 10.41 2.39 -11.33
CA ILE A 260 9.15 3.13 -11.48
C ILE A 260 8.90 4.09 -10.30
N SER A 261 9.70 3.97 -9.25
CA SER A 261 9.81 4.83 -8.07
C SER A 261 11.19 4.59 -7.43
N ASP A 262 11.62 5.45 -6.51
CA ASP A 262 12.77 5.21 -5.63
C ASP A 262 12.46 4.17 -4.53
N HIS A 263 11.22 3.71 -4.45
CA HIS A 263 10.82 2.49 -3.76
C HIS A 263 10.39 1.41 -4.75
N TYR A 264 10.61 0.15 -4.41
CA TYR A 264 9.95 -0.96 -5.09
C TYR A 264 8.56 -1.16 -4.48
N PRO A 265 7.50 -1.30 -5.29
CA PRO A 265 6.21 -1.74 -4.76
C PRO A 265 6.33 -3.12 -4.14
N ILE A 266 5.62 -3.35 -3.04
CA ILE A 266 5.56 -4.66 -2.39
C ILE A 266 4.14 -5.22 -2.47
N THR A 267 4.03 -6.53 -2.63
CA THR A 267 2.74 -7.21 -2.76
C THR A 267 2.64 -8.41 -1.84
N ALA A 268 1.44 -8.70 -1.37
CA ALA A 268 1.12 -9.92 -0.63
C ALA A 268 -0.22 -10.50 -1.06
N THR A 269 -0.35 -11.81 -0.99
CA THR A 269 -1.63 -12.51 -1.11
C THR A 269 -2.05 -13.00 0.26
N LEU A 270 -3.23 -12.60 0.71
CA LEU A 270 -3.78 -12.94 2.02
C LEU A 270 -5.04 -13.79 1.86
N VAL A 271 -5.12 -14.91 2.59
CA VAL A 271 -6.24 -15.84 2.57
C VAL A 271 -7.09 -15.65 3.81
N PHE A 272 -8.42 -15.56 3.65
CA PHE A 272 -9.36 -15.46 4.78
C PHE A 272 -9.48 -16.76 5.58
#